data_443b84b05458899fb602b5b7dd7a93fa
#
_entry.id   443b84b05458899fb602b5b7dd7a93fa
#
_cell.length_a   1.000
_cell.length_b   1.000
_cell.length_c   1.000
_cell.angle_alpha   90.00
_cell.angle_beta   90.00
_cell.angle_gamma   90.00
#
_symmetry.space_group_name_H-M   'P 1'
#
loop_
_entity.id
_entity.type
_entity.pdbx_description
1 polymer ?
#
loop_
_entity_poly.entity_id
_entity_poly.type
_entity_poly.pdbx_seq_one_letter_code
_entity_poly.pdbx_strand_id
1 'polypeptide(L)'
;GESVYTFEHYNQDKNATFVIIKAQFDGSKTYTYYKIDLAVKDENDKVTRVYDVVRNYAFNITVKSVSRKGATWAEVIDENVIADNNITASAIMEKYPNITYDGEALNVTKTTFVFTGSSNTLSMIATYAGTGQLSVVPGEGMSDVVDGNLSYPSWIPSGNQTITITANIKPAPDSGEKIAYFYVVGGNLQRKIKLVLRPPYDFINPRFEDVKEGTGTNEIAAGQKQDAYLKFSIPEDIDESLFPIEYKIYTKKLYAVEPGVRLETTGASDWYYVYTDQIFSPEEKVIQFKTNTANDDEDDVILKADLFNPVSDLSYTRPEKVKETKTFYLQCRRNGSNVGSNVTITYSISSGGGAAIRTNNSSKIILDKVSVYADDEITFTHTSWGGTYTAKMSVSDLAKSSTSNYVFVDMR
;
A
#
# COMPACT_ATOMS: atom_id res chain seq x y z
N GLY A 1 5.89 23.97 9.38
CA GLY A 1 5.04 23.40 10.42
C GLY A 1 5.35 24.00 11.77
N GLU A 2 4.38 24.05 12.65
CA GLU A 2 4.60 24.48 14.03
C GLU A 2 4.99 23.25 14.86
N SER A 3 6.00 23.42 15.73
CA SER A 3 6.38 22.40 16.71
C SER A 3 5.79 22.76 18.07
N VAL A 4 5.13 21.81 18.69
CA VAL A 4 4.58 21.95 20.05
C VAL A 4 5.31 20.98 20.96
N TYR A 5 5.79 21.47 22.08
CA TYR A 5 6.47 20.65 23.09
C TYR A 5 5.48 20.28 24.20
N THR A 6 5.57 19.03 24.67
CA THR A 6 4.74 18.54 25.77
C THR A 6 5.59 17.76 26.79
N PHE A 7 5.03 17.51 27.96
CA PHE A 7 5.67 16.66 28.97
C PHE A 7 5.50 15.19 28.68
N GLU A 8 6.36 14.36 29.27
CA GLU A 8 6.21 12.92 29.22
C GLU A 8 4.87 12.50 29.83
N HIS A 9 4.20 11.58 29.15
CA HIS A 9 2.94 11.00 29.61
C HIS A 9 2.85 9.55 29.14
N TYR A 10 2.66 8.63 30.09
CA TYR A 10 2.46 7.22 29.80
C TYR A 10 0.97 6.92 29.82
N ASN A 11 0.47 6.44 28.70
CA ASN A 11 -0.95 6.14 28.50
C ASN A 11 -1.28 4.75 29.06
N GLN A 12 -1.44 4.64 30.37
CA GLN A 12 -1.74 3.35 31.03
C GLN A 12 -3.18 2.89 30.85
N ASP A 13 -4.12 3.78 30.55
CA ASP A 13 -5.57 3.50 30.60
C ASP A 13 -6.34 3.85 29.32
N LYS A 14 -5.88 3.48 28.15
CA LYS A 14 -6.61 3.63 26.87
C LYS A 14 -6.97 5.07 26.44
N ASN A 15 -6.67 6.08 27.24
CA ASN A 15 -6.91 7.48 26.90
C ASN A 15 -5.71 8.04 26.14
N ALA A 16 -5.81 8.08 24.83
CA ALA A 16 -4.74 8.62 24.00
C ALA A 16 -4.48 10.09 24.29
N THR A 17 -3.21 10.48 24.39
CA THR A 17 -2.84 11.88 24.22
C THR A 17 -3.31 12.32 22.82
N PHE A 18 -3.88 13.50 22.72
CA PHE A 18 -4.44 13.99 21.46
C PHE A 18 -3.98 15.41 21.14
N VAL A 19 -4.05 15.75 19.87
CA VAL A 19 -3.83 17.11 19.36
C VAL A 19 -5.16 17.67 18.87
N ILE A 20 -5.46 18.91 19.22
CA ILE A 20 -6.63 19.63 18.71
C ILE A 20 -6.17 20.66 17.69
N ILE A 21 -6.69 20.53 16.47
CA ILE A 21 -6.48 21.51 15.40
C ILE A 21 -7.69 22.45 15.37
N LYS A 22 -7.44 23.76 15.46
CA LYS A 22 -8.43 24.81 15.25
C LYS A 22 -8.34 25.28 13.80
N ALA A 23 -9.43 25.14 13.04
CA ALA A 23 -9.47 25.52 11.65
C ALA A 23 -10.84 26.04 11.21
N GLN A 24 -10.88 26.70 10.06
CA GLN A 24 -12.10 27.07 9.34
C GLN A 24 -12.33 26.07 8.24
N PHE A 25 -13.55 25.56 8.08
CA PHE A 25 -13.94 24.62 7.07
C PHE A 25 -14.66 25.31 5.91
N ASP A 26 -14.25 25.04 4.69
CA ASP A 26 -14.90 25.43 3.44
C ASP A 26 -15.29 26.93 3.40
N GLY A 27 -14.35 27.83 3.69
CA GLY A 27 -14.56 29.27 3.66
C GLY A 27 -15.45 29.83 4.78
N SER A 28 -15.86 29.00 5.74
CA SER A 28 -16.60 29.42 6.93
C SER A 28 -15.81 30.44 7.75
N LYS A 29 -16.46 31.51 8.23
CA LYS A 29 -15.85 32.46 9.16
C LYS A 29 -15.77 31.93 10.60
N THR A 30 -16.42 30.80 10.88
CA THR A 30 -16.44 30.17 12.22
C THR A 30 -15.33 29.15 12.33
N TYR A 31 -14.54 29.25 13.40
CA TYR A 31 -13.56 28.22 13.75
C TYR A 31 -14.26 27.00 14.34
N THR A 32 -13.73 25.84 13.97
CA THR A 32 -14.11 24.54 14.51
C THR A 32 -12.87 23.76 14.89
N TYR A 33 -13.04 22.68 15.65
CA TYR A 33 -11.95 21.94 16.26
C TYR A 33 -11.98 20.50 15.81
N TYR A 34 -10.80 19.93 15.57
CA TYR A 34 -10.59 18.57 15.13
C TYR A 34 -9.63 17.88 16.09
N LYS A 35 -10.06 16.76 16.66
CA LYS A 35 -9.26 15.96 17.59
C LYS A 35 -8.50 14.87 16.81
N ILE A 36 -7.21 14.75 17.05
CA ILE A 36 -6.36 13.72 16.48
C ILE A 36 -5.68 13.00 17.63
N ASP A 37 -6.03 11.75 17.84
CA ASP A 37 -5.43 10.91 18.86
C ASP A 37 -4.02 10.47 18.42
N LEU A 38 -3.05 10.50 19.35
CA LEU A 38 -1.73 9.92 19.12
C LEU A 38 -1.84 8.40 19.28
N ALA A 39 -2.32 7.75 18.24
CA ALA A 39 -2.62 6.34 18.24
C ALA A 39 -2.45 5.72 16.84
N VAL A 40 -2.21 4.43 16.78
CA VAL A 40 -2.34 3.62 15.58
C VAL A 40 -3.80 3.21 15.44
N LYS A 41 -4.36 3.42 14.27
CA LYS A 41 -5.72 3.01 13.93
C LYS A 41 -5.67 1.96 12.81
N ASP A 42 -6.58 1.01 12.86
CA ASP A 42 -6.80 0.07 11.77
C ASP A 42 -7.58 0.74 10.61
N GLU A 43 -7.83 -0.02 9.57
CA GLU A 43 -8.56 0.43 8.38
C GLU A 43 -10.02 0.82 8.64
N ASN A 44 -10.58 0.43 9.80
CA ASN A 44 -11.91 0.80 10.26
C ASN A 44 -11.90 1.99 11.23
N ASP A 45 -10.79 2.75 11.30
CA ASP A 45 -10.55 3.84 12.25
C ASP A 45 -10.57 3.43 13.73
N LYS A 46 -10.48 2.13 14.02
CA LYS A 46 -10.43 1.62 15.39
C LYS A 46 -9.01 1.73 15.93
N VAL A 47 -8.86 2.31 17.10
CA VAL A 47 -7.57 2.39 17.79
C VAL A 47 -7.09 1.00 18.17
N THR A 48 -5.94 0.60 17.64
CA THR A 48 -5.27 -0.67 17.93
C THR A 48 -4.16 -0.50 18.96
N ARG A 49 -3.51 0.65 18.97
CA ARG A 49 -2.43 1.00 19.91
C ARG A 49 -2.48 2.49 20.23
N VAL A 50 -2.24 2.85 21.47
CA VAL A 50 -2.06 4.23 21.92
C VAL A 50 -0.57 4.49 22.14
N TYR A 51 -0.07 5.63 21.69
CA TYR A 51 1.32 6.01 21.92
C TYR A 51 1.51 6.62 23.30
N ASP A 52 2.57 6.20 23.98
CA ASP A 52 3.13 6.94 25.10
C ASP A 52 3.86 8.18 24.60
N VAL A 53 3.71 9.29 25.28
CA VAL A 53 4.52 10.48 25.03
C VAL A 53 5.80 10.35 25.84
N VAL A 54 6.87 9.98 25.18
CA VAL A 54 8.17 9.73 25.81
C VAL A 54 9.20 10.76 25.38
N ARG A 55 10.20 10.96 26.24
CA ARG A 55 11.27 11.92 25.99
C ARG A 55 12.05 11.58 24.71
N ASN A 56 12.41 12.60 23.95
CA ASN A 56 13.17 12.50 22.71
C ASN A 56 12.46 11.80 21.55
N TYR A 57 11.13 11.80 21.57
CA TYR A 57 10.32 11.41 20.42
C TYR A 57 9.51 12.58 19.89
N ALA A 58 9.29 12.61 18.59
CA ALA A 58 8.40 13.54 17.92
C ALA A 58 7.24 12.77 17.28
N PHE A 59 6.07 13.36 17.29
CA PHE A 59 4.91 12.87 16.59
C PHE A 59 4.67 13.75 15.36
N ASN A 60 4.92 13.20 14.18
CA ASN A 60 4.60 13.87 12.93
C ASN A 60 3.13 13.61 12.60
N ILE A 61 2.32 14.65 12.68
CA ILE A 61 0.90 14.57 12.37
C ILE A 61 0.66 15.12 10.97
N THR A 62 0.23 14.23 10.08
CA THR A 62 -0.12 14.60 8.70
C THR A 62 -1.62 14.51 8.50
N VAL A 63 -2.26 15.66 8.23
CA VAL A 63 -3.66 15.72 7.84
C VAL A 63 -3.78 15.40 6.36
N LYS A 64 -4.46 14.31 6.02
CA LYS A 64 -4.66 13.86 4.64
C LYS A 64 -5.92 14.48 4.01
N SER A 65 -7.00 14.56 4.76
CA SER A 65 -8.26 15.15 4.31
C SER A 65 -9.12 15.60 5.47
N VAL A 66 -10.03 16.52 5.18
CA VAL A 66 -11.09 16.96 6.09
C VAL A 66 -12.41 16.87 5.34
N SER A 67 -13.34 16.04 5.80
CA SER A 67 -14.57 15.69 5.08
C SER A 67 -15.75 16.60 5.41
N ARG A 68 -15.78 17.19 6.60
CA ARG A 68 -16.86 18.06 7.08
C ARG A 68 -16.39 19.00 8.20
N LYS A 69 -17.26 19.91 8.60
CA LYS A 69 -17.04 20.84 9.71
C LYS A 69 -16.71 20.09 11.00
N GLY A 70 -15.72 20.57 11.74
CA GLY A 70 -15.32 20.03 13.02
C GLY A 70 -16.29 20.37 14.18
N ALA A 71 -15.97 19.89 15.37
CA ALA A 71 -16.74 20.07 16.59
C ALA A 71 -16.57 21.45 17.23
N THR A 72 -17.39 21.77 18.20
CA THR A 72 -17.18 22.90 19.11
C THR A 72 -16.06 22.59 20.10
N TRP A 73 -15.54 23.62 20.79
CA TRP A 73 -14.50 23.41 21.81
C TRP A 73 -14.98 22.50 22.94
N ALA A 74 -16.21 22.67 23.41
CA ALA A 74 -16.77 21.85 24.49
C ALA A 74 -16.89 20.35 24.10
N GLU A 75 -17.26 20.08 22.86
CA GLU A 75 -17.38 18.72 22.34
C GLU A 75 -16.02 18.05 22.14
N VAL A 76 -15.02 18.80 21.66
CA VAL A 76 -13.72 18.23 21.32
C VAL A 76 -12.88 17.86 22.52
N ILE A 77 -13.09 18.53 23.67
CA ILE A 77 -12.38 18.23 24.92
C ILE A 77 -13.09 17.20 25.79
N ASP A 78 -14.31 16.78 25.44
CA ASP A 78 -15.04 15.73 26.16
C ASP A 78 -14.36 14.38 25.90
N GLU A 79 -13.93 13.73 26.99
CA GLU A 79 -13.26 12.41 26.94
C GLU A 79 -14.17 11.30 26.41
N ASN A 80 -15.50 11.48 26.52
CA ASN A 80 -16.50 10.51 26.05
C ASN A 80 -16.85 10.70 24.58
N VAL A 81 -16.44 11.79 23.95
CA VAL A 81 -16.64 12.01 22.53
C VAL A 81 -15.52 11.33 21.75
N ILE A 82 -15.87 10.26 21.08
CA ILE A 82 -14.98 9.59 20.13
C ILE A 82 -14.57 10.63 19.08
N ALA A 83 -13.27 10.71 18.78
CA ALA A 83 -12.75 11.57 17.71
C ALA A 83 -13.56 11.35 16.43
N ASP A 84 -14.32 12.39 16.05
CA ASP A 84 -15.22 12.28 14.89
C ASP A 84 -14.38 12.09 13.62
N ASN A 85 -14.77 11.15 12.77
CA ASN A 85 -14.09 10.78 11.50
C ASN A 85 -14.11 11.91 10.44
N ASN A 86 -14.17 13.17 10.87
CA ASN A 86 -14.15 14.34 9.99
C ASN A 86 -12.79 14.66 9.42
N ILE A 87 -11.74 14.14 10.05
CA ILE A 87 -10.38 14.39 9.66
C ILE A 87 -9.63 13.07 9.53
N THR A 88 -9.05 12.84 8.37
CA THR A 88 -8.14 11.73 8.18
C THR A 88 -6.72 12.21 8.43
N ALA A 89 -6.12 11.74 9.50
CA ALA A 89 -4.76 12.09 9.88
C ALA A 89 -3.99 10.84 10.30
N SER A 90 -2.69 10.87 10.11
CA SER A 90 -1.77 9.86 10.65
C SER A 90 -0.83 10.54 11.64
N ALA A 91 -0.63 9.92 12.79
CA ALA A 91 0.42 10.27 13.73
C ALA A 91 1.54 9.23 13.63
N ILE A 92 2.74 9.66 13.32
CA ILE A 92 3.93 8.80 13.26
C ILE A 92 4.85 9.23 14.38
N MET A 93 5.20 8.28 15.25
CA MET A 93 6.16 8.50 16.31
C MET A 93 7.57 8.28 15.76
N GLU A 94 8.39 9.31 15.81
CA GLU A 94 9.80 9.27 15.42
C GLU A 94 10.69 9.63 16.58
N LYS A 95 11.79 8.89 16.73
CA LYS A 95 12.81 9.27 17.69
C LYS A 95 13.44 10.58 17.25
N TYR A 96 13.21 11.65 18.03
CA TYR A 96 13.64 12.98 17.63
C TYR A 96 15.18 13.09 17.70
N PRO A 97 15.84 13.28 16.56
CA PRO A 97 17.30 13.30 16.52
C PRO A 97 17.90 14.57 17.13
N ASN A 98 17.07 15.57 17.37
CA ASN A 98 17.51 16.89 17.82
C ASN A 98 17.35 17.04 19.33
N ILE A 99 18.25 17.75 19.97
CA ILE A 99 18.17 18.11 21.36
C ILE A 99 18.58 19.59 21.53
N THR A 100 17.81 20.31 22.34
CA THR A 100 18.11 21.71 22.67
C THR A 100 18.09 21.90 24.17
N TYR A 101 19.03 22.66 24.68
CA TYR A 101 19.07 23.04 26.09
C TYR A 101 19.91 24.31 26.26
N ASP A 102 19.42 25.27 27.04
CA ASP A 102 20.09 26.51 27.38
C ASP A 102 20.71 27.27 26.18
N GLY A 103 19.95 27.38 25.11
CA GLY A 103 20.37 28.05 23.89
C GLY A 103 21.33 27.26 22.99
N GLU A 104 21.73 26.07 23.39
CA GLU A 104 22.49 25.14 22.55
C GLU A 104 21.54 24.16 21.85
N ALA A 105 21.94 23.70 20.65
CA ALA A 105 21.22 22.71 19.90
C ALA A 105 22.18 21.69 19.27
N LEU A 106 21.86 20.40 19.43
CA LEU A 106 22.60 19.30 18.79
C LEU A 106 21.63 18.46 17.95
N ASN A 107 21.86 18.38 16.65
CA ASN A 107 21.06 17.66 15.71
C ASN A 107 21.88 16.56 15.05
N VAL A 108 21.28 15.39 14.80
CA VAL A 108 21.87 14.29 14.06
C VAL A 108 20.86 13.76 13.03
N THR A 109 21.33 13.17 11.93
CA THR A 109 20.45 12.68 10.87
C THR A 109 19.52 11.56 11.39
N LYS A 110 20.09 10.60 12.12
CA LYS A 110 19.40 9.47 12.75
C LYS A 110 20.14 9.07 14.03
N THR A 111 19.45 8.39 14.94
CA THR A 111 20.04 7.84 16.16
C THR A 111 20.22 6.33 16.13
N THR A 112 19.61 5.64 15.15
CA THR A 112 19.74 4.19 14.94
C THR A 112 19.98 3.91 13.47
N PHE A 113 21.00 3.10 13.19
CA PHE A 113 21.34 2.61 11.86
C PHE A 113 21.39 1.09 11.89
N VAL A 114 20.73 0.45 10.93
CA VAL A 114 20.75 -0.99 10.76
C VAL A 114 21.40 -1.32 9.43
N PHE A 115 22.29 -2.31 9.45
CA PHE A 115 23.06 -2.76 8.30
C PHE A 115 22.88 -4.27 8.14
N THR A 116 22.57 -4.71 6.93
CA THR A 116 22.26 -6.11 6.63
C THR A 116 23.09 -6.70 5.50
N GLY A 117 23.89 -5.89 4.80
CA GLY A 117 24.63 -6.31 3.62
C GLY A 117 26.05 -6.80 3.92
N SER A 118 26.70 -7.29 2.87
CA SER A 118 28.12 -7.66 2.91
C SER A 118 29.06 -6.46 2.79
N SER A 119 28.56 -5.31 2.34
CA SER A 119 29.32 -4.06 2.20
C SER A 119 28.40 -2.90 2.53
N ASN A 120 28.62 -2.28 3.66
CA ASN A 120 27.82 -1.17 4.14
C ASN A 120 28.71 0.00 4.52
N THR A 121 28.18 1.22 4.39
CA THR A 121 28.84 2.43 4.81
C THR A 121 27.89 3.26 5.67
N LEU A 122 28.33 3.62 6.86
CA LEU A 122 27.68 4.65 7.67
C LEU A 122 27.97 6.01 7.03
N SER A 123 26.95 6.83 6.87
CA SER A 123 27.08 8.25 6.57
C SER A 123 25.99 9.00 7.32
N MET A 124 26.38 9.93 8.17
CA MET A 124 25.45 10.76 8.92
C MET A 124 26.00 12.18 9.09
N ILE A 125 25.10 13.12 9.26
CA ILE A 125 25.43 14.52 9.55
C ILE A 125 25.08 14.80 10.99
N ALA A 126 25.99 15.51 11.68
CA ALA A 126 25.76 16.10 12.98
C ALA A 126 25.95 17.63 12.90
N THR A 127 25.01 18.36 13.44
CA THR A 127 25.03 19.83 13.50
C THR A 127 24.90 20.29 14.95
N TYR A 128 25.78 21.16 15.35
CA TYR A 128 25.74 21.79 16.66
C TYR A 128 25.64 23.30 16.52
N ALA A 129 24.79 23.91 17.31
CA ALA A 129 24.67 25.35 17.48
C ALA A 129 24.85 25.68 18.97
N GLY A 130 25.90 26.39 19.29
CA GLY A 130 26.26 26.73 20.68
C GLY A 130 27.68 27.27 20.78
N THR A 131 28.17 27.44 22.00
CA THR A 131 29.52 27.97 22.28
C THR A 131 30.56 26.88 22.54
N GLY A 132 30.11 25.65 22.77
CA GLY A 132 30.98 24.51 23.06
C GLY A 132 31.65 23.92 21.81
N GLN A 133 32.28 22.79 21.97
CA GLN A 133 32.92 22.04 20.91
C GLN A 133 32.10 20.79 20.55
N LEU A 134 31.98 20.52 19.25
CA LEU A 134 31.40 19.28 18.76
C LEU A 134 32.50 18.21 18.74
N SER A 135 32.20 17.01 19.24
CA SER A 135 33.11 15.86 19.25
C SER A 135 32.37 14.55 19.01
N VAL A 136 33.09 13.54 18.58
CA VAL A 136 32.61 12.18 18.37
C VAL A 136 33.37 11.24 19.30
N VAL A 137 32.65 10.52 20.15
CA VAL A 137 33.26 9.64 21.15
C VAL A 137 32.83 8.19 20.87
N PRO A 138 33.75 7.31 20.50
CA PRO A 138 33.45 5.89 20.35
C PRO A 138 32.96 5.28 21.67
N GLY A 139 31.96 4.39 21.59
CA GLY A 139 31.41 3.65 22.71
C GLY A 139 31.66 2.14 22.57
N GLU A 140 30.80 1.37 23.21
CA GLU A 140 30.91 -0.09 23.24
C GLU A 140 30.60 -0.72 21.88
N GLY A 141 31.20 -1.89 21.59
CA GLY A 141 30.92 -2.72 20.43
C GLY A 141 31.47 -2.21 19.10
N MET A 142 32.14 -1.06 19.07
CA MET A 142 32.61 -0.44 17.81
C MET A 142 33.48 -1.38 16.99
N SER A 143 34.39 -2.10 17.62
CA SER A 143 35.27 -3.07 16.93
C SER A 143 34.55 -4.25 16.32
N ASP A 144 33.32 -4.54 16.74
CA ASP A 144 32.53 -5.66 16.24
C ASP A 144 31.70 -5.28 14.99
N VAL A 145 31.39 -4.01 14.84
CA VAL A 145 30.50 -3.48 13.79
C VAL A 145 31.26 -2.66 12.75
N VAL A 146 32.19 -1.79 13.19
CA VAL A 146 32.94 -0.89 12.31
C VAL A 146 34.24 -1.54 11.82
N ASP A 147 34.50 -1.42 10.53
CA ASP A 147 35.78 -1.81 9.95
C ASP A 147 36.73 -0.61 9.95
N GLY A 148 37.68 -0.63 10.88
CA GLY A 148 38.57 0.48 11.16
C GLY A 148 37.98 1.47 12.17
N ASN A 149 37.98 2.75 11.84
CA ASN A 149 37.55 3.85 12.72
C ASN A 149 36.44 4.69 12.09
N LEU A 150 35.72 5.45 12.93
CA LEU A 150 34.88 6.55 12.46
C LEU A 150 35.74 7.62 11.80
N SER A 151 35.35 8.10 10.66
CA SER A 151 35.99 9.20 9.93
C SER A 151 35.17 10.48 10.06
N TYR A 152 35.76 11.51 10.57
CA TYR A 152 35.20 12.86 10.72
C TYR A 152 36.34 13.87 10.72
N PRO A 153 36.11 15.19 10.58
CA PRO A 153 37.16 16.19 10.61
C PRO A 153 38.04 16.07 11.85
N SER A 154 39.37 15.99 11.69
CA SER A 154 40.32 15.82 12.78
C SER A 154 40.38 17.05 13.71
N TRP A 155 39.97 18.19 13.23
CA TRP A 155 39.81 19.41 14.01
C TRP A 155 38.43 20.01 13.78
N ILE A 156 37.71 20.23 14.84
CA ILE A 156 36.38 20.83 14.86
C ILE A 156 36.48 22.08 15.73
N PRO A 157 36.29 23.29 15.16
CA PRO A 157 36.36 24.52 15.96
C PRO A 157 35.18 24.57 16.96
N SER A 158 35.27 25.40 17.98
CA SER A 158 34.15 25.72 18.85
C SER A 158 33.11 26.59 18.11
N GLY A 159 31.87 26.57 18.59
CA GLY A 159 30.75 27.32 18.02
C GLY A 159 29.88 26.50 17.11
N ASN A 160 29.16 27.16 16.20
CA ASN A 160 28.25 26.48 15.28
C ASN A 160 28.98 25.63 14.27
N GLN A 161 28.67 24.33 14.25
CA GLN A 161 29.35 23.34 13.42
C GLN A 161 28.39 22.39 12.70
N THR A 162 28.85 21.95 11.54
CA THR A 162 28.23 20.82 10.83
C THR A 162 29.35 19.88 10.38
N ILE A 163 29.27 18.63 10.76
CA ILE A 163 30.22 17.59 10.37
C ILE A 163 29.51 16.40 9.73
N THR A 164 30.21 15.74 8.81
CA THR A 164 29.84 14.43 8.30
C THR A 164 30.67 13.37 9.02
N ILE A 165 30.00 12.34 9.53
CA ILE A 165 30.62 11.18 10.17
C ILE A 165 30.39 9.98 9.25
N THR A 166 31.48 9.30 8.88
CA THR A 166 31.41 8.12 8.01
C THR A 166 32.17 6.95 8.63
N ALA A 167 31.81 5.73 8.25
CA ALA A 167 32.57 4.53 8.57
C ALA A 167 32.27 3.43 7.57
N ASN A 168 33.26 2.57 7.32
CA ASN A 168 32.99 1.29 6.70
C ASN A 168 32.42 0.35 7.77
N ILE A 169 31.39 -0.38 7.42
CA ILE A 169 30.74 -1.33 8.31
C ILE A 169 31.13 -2.74 7.88
N LYS A 170 31.44 -3.59 8.85
CA LYS A 170 31.77 -4.98 8.59
C LYS A 170 30.64 -5.72 7.90
N PRO A 171 30.91 -6.84 7.21
CA PRO A 171 29.85 -7.70 6.68
C PRO A 171 28.88 -8.15 7.79
N ALA A 172 27.60 -8.24 7.44
CA ALA A 172 26.59 -8.77 8.35
C ALA A 172 26.93 -10.21 8.74
N PRO A 173 26.66 -10.62 9.98
CA PRO A 173 26.84 -12.02 10.40
C PRO A 173 25.77 -12.91 9.75
N ASP A 174 26.04 -14.20 9.63
CA ASP A 174 25.06 -15.17 9.13
C ASP A 174 23.89 -15.38 10.10
N SER A 175 24.07 -15.08 11.38
CA SER A 175 23.03 -15.19 12.41
C SER A 175 23.29 -14.26 13.58
N GLY A 176 22.22 -13.90 14.29
CA GLY A 176 22.26 -12.98 15.42
C GLY A 176 22.53 -11.53 15.02
N GLU A 177 22.77 -10.69 16.00
CA GLU A 177 23.07 -9.28 15.76
C GLU A 177 24.30 -8.83 16.57
N LYS A 178 25.00 -7.83 16.06
CA LYS A 178 26.06 -7.10 16.75
C LYS A 178 25.64 -5.66 16.89
N ILE A 179 25.84 -5.12 18.09
CA ILE A 179 25.42 -3.75 18.40
C ILE A 179 26.65 -2.95 18.81
N ALA A 180 26.75 -1.76 18.28
CA ALA A 180 27.75 -0.78 18.65
C ALA A 180 27.12 0.57 18.98
N TYR A 181 27.82 1.33 19.75
CA TYR A 181 27.40 2.69 20.10
C TYR A 181 28.55 3.68 19.93
N PHE A 182 28.21 4.88 19.52
CA PHE A 182 29.07 6.04 19.67
C PHE A 182 28.24 7.25 20.07
N TYR A 183 28.89 8.29 20.50
CA TYR A 183 28.25 9.48 20.99
C TYR A 183 28.69 10.69 20.17
N VAL A 184 27.73 11.53 19.82
CA VAL A 184 27.98 12.87 19.30
C VAL A 184 27.74 13.82 20.44
N VAL A 185 28.74 14.61 20.80
CA VAL A 185 28.71 15.51 21.95
C VAL A 185 28.93 16.94 21.43
N GLY A 186 28.04 17.86 21.79
CA GLY A 186 28.14 19.28 21.49
C GLY A 186 27.90 20.11 22.74
N GLY A 187 28.94 20.78 23.27
CA GLY A 187 28.84 21.48 24.54
C GLY A 187 28.39 20.56 25.67
N ASN A 188 27.24 20.86 26.27
CA ASN A 188 26.62 20.04 27.33
C ASN A 188 25.65 19.00 26.77
N LEU A 189 25.42 18.94 25.46
CA LEU A 189 24.47 18.07 24.82
C LEU A 189 25.14 16.81 24.29
N GLN A 190 24.42 15.67 24.35
CA GLN A 190 24.92 14.39 23.87
C GLN A 190 23.82 13.61 23.16
N ARG A 191 24.19 12.99 22.03
CA ARG A 191 23.36 12.00 21.32
C ARG A 191 24.07 10.65 21.26
N LYS A 192 23.40 9.61 21.75
CA LYS A 192 23.84 8.22 21.59
C LYS A 192 23.37 7.72 20.23
N ILE A 193 24.30 7.24 19.43
CA ILE A 193 24.03 6.64 18.12
C ILE A 193 24.19 5.12 18.25
N LYS A 194 23.15 4.37 17.83
CA LYS A 194 23.12 2.91 17.83
C LYS A 194 23.40 2.41 16.42
N LEU A 195 24.37 1.52 16.29
CA LEU A 195 24.65 0.78 15.06
C LEU A 195 24.27 -0.69 15.29
N VAL A 196 23.45 -1.25 14.44
CA VAL A 196 23.05 -2.66 14.47
C VAL A 196 23.53 -3.32 13.19
N LEU A 197 24.30 -4.39 13.31
CA LEU A 197 24.75 -5.22 12.21
C LEU A 197 24.14 -6.61 12.36
N ARG A 198 23.29 -7.01 11.41
CA ARG A 198 22.51 -8.25 11.48
C ARG A 198 22.23 -8.83 10.09
N PRO A 199 21.82 -10.09 9.97
CA PRO A 199 21.25 -10.62 8.73
C PRO A 199 20.02 -9.80 8.30
N PRO A 200 19.69 -9.77 7.01
CA PRO A 200 18.42 -9.21 6.56
C PRO A 200 17.23 -9.79 7.32
N TYR A 201 16.19 -9.01 7.49
CA TYR A 201 14.90 -9.50 7.98
C TYR A 201 14.22 -10.35 6.92
N ASP A 202 13.36 -11.26 7.31
CA ASP A 202 12.47 -11.97 6.41
C ASP A 202 11.04 -11.45 6.56
N PHE A 203 10.31 -11.40 5.45
CA PHE A 203 8.86 -11.24 5.50
C PHE A 203 8.24 -12.50 6.12
N ILE A 204 7.24 -12.32 6.95
CA ILE A 204 6.55 -13.42 7.61
C ILE A 204 5.32 -13.80 6.81
N ASN A 205 5.26 -15.06 6.38
CA ASN A 205 4.14 -15.67 5.68
C ASN A 205 3.60 -14.86 4.48
N PRO A 206 4.47 -14.40 3.56
CA PRO A 206 4.03 -13.69 2.37
C PRO A 206 3.29 -14.66 1.45
N ARG A 207 2.04 -14.29 1.08
CA ARG A 207 1.16 -15.19 0.30
C ARG A 207 0.05 -14.42 -0.39
N PHE A 208 -0.51 -15.00 -1.44
CA PHE A 208 -1.76 -14.56 -2.03
C PHE A 208 -2.94 -15.37 -1.48
N GLU A 209 -4.08 -14.70 -1.32
CA GLU A 209 -5.36 -15.32 -1.00
C GLU A 209 -6.51 -14.70 -1.83
N ASP A 210 -7.58 -15.47 -2.02
CA ASP A 210 -8.80 -15.06 -2.74
C ASP A 210 -9.74 -14.22 -1.88
N VAL A 211 -9.51 -14.12 -0.58
CA VAL A 211 -10.33 -13.38 0.37
C VAL A 211 -9.51 -12.37 1.18
N LYS A 212 -10.12 -11.22 1.45
CA LYS A 212 -9.51 -10.15 2.25
C LYS A 212 -9.36 -10.57 3.71
N GLU A 213 -10.40 -11.09 4.31
CA GLU A 213 -10.45 -11.46 5.73
C GLU A 213 -10.54 -12.98 5.91
N GLY A 214 -9.97 -13.45 7.01
CA GLY A 214 -9.96 -14.89 7.32
C GLY A 214 -8.92 -15.65 6.51
N THR A 215 -9.10 -16.96 6.40
CA THR A 215 -8.21 -17.86 5.67
C THR A 215 -8.85 -18.19 4.32
N GLY A 216 -8.19 -17.79 3.26
CA GLY A 216 -8.54 -18.12 1.89
C GLY A 216 -7.65 -19.20 1.29
N THR A 217 -7.70 -19.28 -0.03
CA THR A 217 -6.83 -20.13 -0.84
C THR A 217 -5.99 -19.27 -1.76
N ASN A 218 -4.90 -19.79 -2.27
CA ASN A 218 -4.10 -19.10 -3.28
C ASN A 218 -4.69 -19.22 -4.70
N GLU A 219 -5.90 -19.73 -4.85
CA GLU A 219 -6.59 -19.91 -6.12
C GLU A 219 -7.46 -18.69 -6.42
N ILE A 220 -6.96 -17.81 -7.30
CA ILE A 220 -7.67 -16.62 -7.73
C ILE A 220 -8.60 -16.98 -8.90
N ALA A 221 -9.84 -16.52 -8.84
CA ALA A 221 -10.84 -16.84 -9.85
C ALA A 221 -10.38 -16.51 -11.28
N ALA A 222 -10.81 -17.29 -12.26
CA ALA A 222 -10.52 -17.03 -13.67
C ALA A 222 -11.21 -15.74 -14.15
N GLY A 223 -10.60 -15.04 -15.10
CA GLY A 223 -11.15 -13.82 -15.68
C GLY A 223 -10.42 -12.54 -15.27
N GLN A 224 -10.70 -11.45 -15.97
CA GLN A 224 -10.19 -10.12 -15.62
C GLN A 224 -10.90 -9.58 -14.38
N LYS A 225 -10.23 -8.65 -13.68
CA LYS A 225 -10.77 -7.91 -12.54
C LYS A 225 -11.14 -8.78 -11.34
N GLN A 226 -10.56 -9.96 -11.24
CA GLN A 226 -10.73 -10.80 -10.06
C GLN A 226 -9.86 -10.30 -8.93
N ASP A 227 -10.37 -10.35 -7.72
CA ASP A 227 -9.65 -9.92 -6.52
C ASP A 227 -8.55 -10.92 -6.16
N ALA A 228 -7.39 -10.40 -5.80
CA ALA A 228 -6.25 -11.13 -5.27
C ALA A 228 -5.67 -10.32 -4.10
N TYR A 229 -5.50 -10.93 -2.97
CA TYR A 229 -5.01 -10.26 -1.76
C TYR A 229 -3.61 -10.75 -1.42
N LEU A 230 -2.62 -9.89 -1.54
CA LEU A 230 -1.28 -10.16 -1.02
C LEU A 230 -1.27 -9.87 0.48
N LYS A 231 -0.93 -10.87 1.27
CA LYS A 231 -0.83 -10.79 2.73
C LYS A 231 0.56 -11.11 3.17
N PHE A 232 1.09 -10.33 4.10
CA PHE A 232 2.36 -10.59 4.77
C PHE A 232 2.45 -9.79 6.06
N SER A 233 3.32 -10.20 6.96
CA SER A 233 3.74 -9.41 8.12
C SER A 233 5.26 -9.32 8.18
N ILE A 234 5.76 -8.60 9.17
CA ILE A 234 7.18 -8.45 9.44
C ILE A 234 7.45 -8.84 10.90
N PRO A 235 8.71 -9.15 11.27
CA PRO A 235 9.03 -9.53 12.63
C PRO A 235 8.61 -8.48 13.68
N GLU A 236 8.07 -8.92 14.80
CA GLU A 236 7.60 -8.04 15.89
C GLU A 236 8.77 -7.34 16.63
N ASP A 237 9.98 -7.90 16.54
CA ASP A 237 11.19 -7.39 17.20
C ASP A 237 11.93 -6.29 16.41
N ILE A 238 11.35 -5.84 15.29
CA ILE A 238 11.91 -4.72 14.52
C ILE A 238 11.91 -3.45 15.38
N ASP A 239 13.07 -2.77 15.42
CA ASP A 239 13.23 -1.49 16.12
C ASP A 239 12.22 -0.45 15.58
N GLU A 240 11.40 0.09 16.46
CA GLU A 240 10.35 1.07 16.10
C GLU A 240 10.89 2.30 15.37
N SER A 241 12.17 2.63 15.55
CA SER A 241 12.82 3.76 14.83
C SER A 241 13.02 3.52 13.32
N LEU A 242 12.78 2.29 12.85
CA LEU A 242 12.85 1.95 11.42
C LEU A 242 11.54 2.24 10.68
N PHE A 243 10.43 2.42 11.39
CA PHE A 243 9.17 2.78 10.77
C PHE A 243 9.11 4.26 10.35
N PRO A 244 8.46 4.60 9.24
CA PRO A 244 7.80 3.69 8.31
C PRO A 244 8.81 2.95 7.40
N ILE A 245 8.56 1.68 7.12
CA ILE A 245 9.37 0.87 6.20
C ILE A 245 8.70 0.91 4.82
N GLU A 246 9.38 1.48 3.83
CA GLU A 246 8.92 1.45 2.45
C GLU A 246 9.12 0.05 1.87
N TYR A 247 8.09 -0.49 1.23
CA TYR A 247 8.17 -1.73 0.49
C TYR A 247 7.68 -1.56 -0.95
N LYS A 248 8.12 -2.44 -1.83
CA LYS A 248 7.78 -2.44 -3.25
C LYS A 248 7.32 -3.82 -3.68
N ILE A 249 6.26 -3.84 -4.46
CA ILE A 249 5.72 -5.03 -5.09
C ILE A 249 5.87 -4.88 -6.60
N TYR A 250 6.53 -5.84 -7.22
CA TYR A 250 6.73 -5.92 -8.66
C TYR A 250 5.80 -6.98 -9.22
N THR A 251 4.99 -6.65 -10.22
CA THR A 251 4.03 -7.54 -10.87
C THR A 251 3.87 -7.17 -12.34
N LYS A 252 3.53 -8.14 -13.20
CA LYS A 252 3.23 -7.91 -14.60
C LYS A 252 1.73 -7.97 -14.91
N LYS A 253 0.95 -8.66 -14.06
CA LYS A 253 -0.44 -9.04 -14.35
C LYS A 253 -1.46 -8.60 -13.32
N LEU A 254 -1.02 -7.91 -12.26
CA LEU A 254 -1.89 -7.39 -11.23
C LEU A 254 -1.85 -5.85 -11.21
N TYR A 255 -2.97 -5.24 -10.88
CA TYR A 255 -3.01 -3.82 -10.56
C TYR A 255 -3.60 -3.61 -9.16
N ALA A 256 -2.97 -2.75 -8.37
CA ALA A 256 -3.41 -2.42 -7.01
C ALA A 256 -4.66 -1.54 -7.06
N VAL A 257 -5.56 -1.78 -6.10
CA VAL A 257 -6.83 -1.06 -5.95
C VAL A 257 -6.78 -0.11 -4.76
N GLU A 258 -5.87 -0.33 -3.84
CA GLU A 258 -5.73 0.42 -2.59
C GLU A 258 -5.37 1.89 -2.84
N PRO A 259 -6.03 2.84 -2.18
CA PRO A 259 -5.65 4.25 -2.24
C PRO A 259 -4.25 4.47 -1.66
N GLY A 260 -3.44 5.26 -2.35
CA GLY A 260 -2.10 5.64 -1.88
C GLY A 260 -0.97 4.71 -2.34
N VAL A 261 -1.27 3.59 -2.94
CA VAL A 261 -0.28 2.75 -3.59
C VAL A 261 0.18 3.42 -4.89
N ARG A 262 1.45 3.80 -4.95
CA ARG A 262 2.03 4.48 -6.11
C ARG A 262 2.45 3.46 -7.16
N LEU A 263 2.04 3.68 -8.41
CA LEU A 263 2.45 2.88 -9.56
C LEU A 263 3.60 3.54 -10.30
N GLU A 264 4.65 2.76 -10.56
CA GLU A 264 5.73 3.09 -11.48
C GLU A 264 5.91 1.95 -12.49
N THR A 265 6.50 2.21 -13.64
CA THR A 265 6.85 1.20 -14.65
C THR A 265 8.34 1.14 -14.84
N THR A 266 8.89 -0.08 -14.96
CA THR A 266 10.29 -0.31 -15.29
C THR A 266 10.45 -0.55 -16.80
N GLY A 267 11.61 -0.27 -17.36
CA GLY A 267 11.87 -0.19 -18.81
C GLY A 267 11.57 -1.42 -19.69
N ALA A 268 11.87 -1.28 -20.95
CA ALA A 268 11.21 -1.79 -22.14
C ALA A 268 11.22 -3.30 -22.47
N SER A 269 12.09 -4.14 -21.90
CA SER A 269 12.15 -5.57 -22.27
C SER A 269 11.69 -6.54 -21.18
N ASP A 270 11.71 -6.09 -19.95
CA ASP A 270 11.29 -6.88 -18.78
C ASP A 270 10.61 -5.94 -17.78
N TRP A 271 9.52 -5.34 -18.21
CA TRP A 271 8.81 -4.33 -17.45
C TRP A 271 7.88 -4.95 -16.40
N TYR A 272 7.85 -4.26 -15.24
CA TYR A 272 6.93 -4.53 -14.15
C TYR A 272 6.12 -3.28 -13.83
N TYR A 273 4.93 -3.48 -13.32
CA TYR A 273 4.27 -2.48 -12.48
C TYR A 273 4.92 -2.55 -11.10
N VAL A 274 5.38 -1.42 -10.59
CA VAL A 274 5.99 -1.31 -9.26
C VAL A 274 5.04 -0.55 -8.36
N TYR A 275 4.51 -1.21 -7.37
CA TYR A 275 3.64 -0.61 -6.37
C TYR A 275 4.45 -0.36 -5.11
N THR A 276 4.41 0.88 -4.62
CA THR A 276 5.14 1.32 -3.43
C THR A 276 4.17 1.78 -2.36
N ASP A 277 4.35 1.28 -1.14
CA ASP A 277 3.59 1.69 0.04
C ASP A 277 4.48 1.53 1.28
N GLN A 278 3.95 1.78 2.48
CA GLN A 278 4.69 1.80 3.73
C GLN A 278 4.05 0.88 4.78
N ILE A 279 4.91 0.27 5.60
CA ILE A 279 4.53 -0.49 6.80
C ILE A 279 4.79 0.40 8.01
N PHE A 280 3.80 0.52 8.89
CA PHE A 280 3.86 1.34 10.10
C PHE A 280 3.87 0.51 11.40
N SER A 281 3.56 -0.76 11.31
CA SER A 281 3.53 -1.72 12.43
C SER A 281 3.83 -3.13 11.95
N PRO A 282 4.20 -4.07 12.83
CA PRO A 282 4.43 -5.47 12.45
C PRO A 282 3.14 -6.27 12.14
N GLU A 283 1.97 -5.66 12.26
CA GLU A 283 0.69 -6.30 11.94
C GLU A 283 0.63 -6.80 10.48
N GLU A 284 -0.25 -7.76 10.22
CA GLU A 284 -0.42 -8.29 8.88
C GLU A 284 -0.88 -7.20 7.91
N LYS A 285 -0.10 -6.95 6.88
CA LYS A 285 -0.45 -6.07 5.77
C LYS A 285 -1.25 -6.86 4.74
N VAL A 286 -2.38 -6.30 4.33
CA VAL A 286 -3.25 -6.87 3.29
C VAL A 286 -3.38 -5.86 2.17
N ILE A 287 -2.99 -6.23 0.95
CA ILE A 287 -3.05 -5.36 -0.22
C ILE A 287 -3.96 -6.00 -1.26
N GLN A 288 -4.98 -5.26 -1.67
CA GLN A 288 -5.90 -5.70 -2.71
C GLN A 288 -5.34 -5.40 -4.10
N PHE A 289 -5.28 -6.44 -4.92
CA PHE A 289 -5.02 -6.37 -6.34
C PHE A 289 -6.21 -6.89 -7.13
N LYS A 290 -6.24 -6.53 -8.40
CA LYS A 290 -7.13 -7.14 -9.38
C LYS A 290 -6.31 -7.67 -10.56
N THR A 291 -6.73 -8.80 -11.11
CA THR A 291 -6.11 -9.37 -12.31
C THR A 291 -6.39 -8.50 -13.53
N ASN A 292 -5.37 -8.26 -14.37
CA ASN A 292 -5.51 -7.51 -15.62
C ASN A 292 -5.64 -8.41 -16.86
N THR A 293 -5.42 -9.71 -16.71
CA THR A 293 -5.54 -10.70 -17.78
C THR A 293 -6.76 -11.60 -17.59
N ALA A 294 -7.28 -12.12 -18.68
CA ALA A 294 -8.38 -13.08 -18.67
C ALA A 294 -7.91 -14.53 -18.50
N ASN A 295 -6.63 -14.77 -18.73
CA ASN A 295 -6.04 -16.10 -18.81
C ASN A 295 -5.48 -16.56 -17.46
N ASP A 296 -5.20 -17.83 -17.37
CA ASP A 296 -4.57 -18.57 -16.28
C ASP A 296 -3.05 -18.36 -16.19
N ASP A 297 -2.51 -17.40 -16.92
CA ASP A 297 -1.09 -17.09 -16.92
C ASP A 297 -0.59 -16.74 -15.51
N GLU A 298 0.47 -17.40 -15.08
CA GLU A 298 1.19 -17.10 -13.87
C GLU A 298 1.81 -15.68 -13.90
N ASP A 299 1.98 -15.07 -12.75
CA ASP A 299 2.65 -13.79 -12.59
C ASP A 299 3.87 -13.97 -11.69
N ASP A 300 4.99 -13.40 -12.08
CA ASP A 300 6.18 -13.31 -11.25
C ASP A 300 6.03 -12.10 -10.30
N VAL A 301 5.58 -12.35 -9.10
CA VAL A 301 5.42 -11.27 -8.11
C VAL A 301 6.61 -11.26 -7.17
N ILE A 302 7.23 -10.08 -7.03
CA ILE A 302 8.40 -9.89 -6.17
C ILE A 302 8.05 -8.85 -5.10
N LEU A 303 8.27 -9.21 -3.83
CA LEU A 303 8.14 -8.31 -2.69
C LEU A 303 9.54 -7.91 -2.20
N LYS A 304 9.80 -6.60 -2.08
CA LYS A 304 11.09 -6.06 -1.62
C LYS A 304 10.87 -4.93 -0.62
N ALA A 305 11.75 -4.85 0.37
CA ALA A 305 11.93 -3.68 1.22
C ALA A 305 13.42 -3.55 1.57
N ASP A 306 13.83 -2.35 1.95
CA ASP A 306 15.17 -2.15 2.48
C ASP A 306 15.34 -2.96 3.78
N LEU A 307 16.51 -3.52 4.01
CA LEU A 307 16.86 -4.39 5.15
C LEU A 307 16.20 -5.77 5.13
N PHE A 308 15.42 -6.13 4.13
CA PHE A 308 14.75 -7.41 4.01
C PHE A 308 15.32 -8.27 2.88
N ASN A 309 15.25 -9.59 3.07
CA ASN A 309 15.42 -10.52 1.97
C ASN A 309 14.25 -10.34 0.98
N PRO A 310 14.52 -10.19 -0.32
CA PRO A 310 13.46 -10.13 -1.31
C PRO A 310 12.75 -11.50 -1.40
N VAL A 311 11.43 -11.48 -1.53
CA VAL A 311 10.65 -12.67 -1.84
C VAL A 311 10.35 -12.64 -3.33
N SER A 312 10.84 -13.61 -4.09
CA SER A 312 10.77 -13.64 -5.56
C SER A 312 9.94 -14.80 -6.13
N ASP A 313 9.37 -15.62 -5.25
CA ASP A 313 8.61 -16.82 -5.58
C ASP A 313 7.13 -16.72 -5.19
N LEU A 314 6.64 -15.49 -5.00
CA LEU A 314 5.24 -15.25 -4.72
C LEU A 314 4.40 -15.57 -5.95
N SER A 315 3.54 -16.56 -5.81
CA SER A 315 2.65 -17.00 -6.88
C SER A 315 1.23 -17.18 -6.38
N TYR A 316 0.30 -17.15 -7.32
CA TYR A 316 -1.07 -17.56 -7.11
C TYR A 316 -1.48 -18.47 -8.26
N THR A 317 -2.43 -19.37 -8.00
CA THR A 317 -2.98 -20.24 -9.02
C THR A 317 -4.28 -19.67 -9.56
N ARG A 318 -4.60 -20.02 -10.79
CA ARG A 318 -5.87 -19.67 -11.41
C ARG A 318 -6.46 -20.91 -12.07
N PRO A 319 -7.75 -21.22 -11.85
CA PRO A 319 -8.38 -22.35 -12.53
C PRO A 319 -8.37 -22.10 -14.04
N GLU A 320 -8.13 -23.15 -14.79
CA GLU A 320 -8.27 -23.11 -16.24
C GLU A 320 -9.70 -22.73 -16.61
N LYS A 321 -9.86 -21.72 -17.46
CA LYS A 321 -11.17 -21.39 -18.00
C LYS A 321 -11.63 -22.50 -18.93
N VAL A 322 -12.74 -23.15 -18.56
CA VAL A 322 -13.34 -24.17 -19.38
C VAL A 322 -14.48 -23.56 -20.18
N LYS A 323 -14.46 -23.78 -21.52
CA LYS A 323 -15.59 -23.44 -22.36
C LYS A 323 -16.73 -24.45 -22.14
N GLU A 324 -17.92 -23.92 -21.91
CA GLU A 324 -19.14 -24.70 -21.82
C GLU A 324 -19.85 -24.68 -23.19
N THR A 325 -20.45 -25.81 -23.57
CA THR A 325 -21.31 -25.86 -24.76
C THR A 325 -22.74 -25.48 -24.33
N LYS A 326 -23.24 -24.36 -24.83
CA LYS A 326 -24.59 -23.84 -24.52
C LYS A 326 -25.44 -23.65 -25.77
N THR A 327 -26.75 -23.77 -25.58
CA THR A 327 -27.75 -23.44 -26.60
C THR A 327 -28.57 -22.27 -26.13
N PHE A 328 -28.68 -21.21 -26.93
CA PHE A 328 -29.45 -20.01 -26.64
C PHE A 328 -30.62 -19.85 -27.59
N TYR A 329 -31.78 -19.47 -27.01
CA TYR A 329 -33.03 -19.23 -27.72
C TYR A 329 -33.30 -17.73 -27.76
N LEU A 330 -33.23 -17.10 -28.94
CA LEU A 330 -33.20 -15.65 -29.04
C LEU A 330 -34.28 -15.14 -29.99
N GLN A 331 -34.88 -13.99 -29.66
CA GLN A 331 -35.78 -13.25 -30.54
C GLN A 331 -35.13 -11.95 -30.98
N CYS A 332 -34.84 -11.79 -32.24
CA CYS A 332 -34.12 -10.65 -32.78
C CYS A 332 -35.04 -9.48 -33.06
N ARG A 333 -34.63 -8.28 -32.56
CA ARG A 333 -35.29 -7.03 -32.78
C ARG A 333 -34.33 -5.99 -33.35
N ARG A 334 -34.88 -5.00 -34.02
CA ARG A 334 -34.20 -3.80 -34.47
C ARG A 334 -35.00 -2.60 -34.02
N ASN A 335 -34.38 -1.74 -33.20
CA ASN A 335 -35.03 -0.57 -32.60
C ASN A 335 -36.41 -0.94 -31.95
N GLY A 336 -36.47 -2.04 -31.19
CA GLY A 336 -37.65 -2.52 -30.50
C GLY A 336 -38.64 -3.32 -31.37
N SER A 337 -38.48 -3.39 -32.69
CA SER A 337 -39.37 -4.09 -33.60
C SER A 337 -38.74 -5.40 -34.10
N ASN A 338 -39.54 -6.45 -34.30
CA ASN A 338 -39.07 -7.73 -34.83
C ASN A 338 -38.44 -7.55 -36.23
N VAL A 339 -37.31 -8.21 -36.48
CA VAL A 339 -36.55 -8.05 -37.75
C VAL A 339 -37.22 -8.74 -38.95
N GLY A 340 -38.16 -9.66 -38.75
CA GLY A 340 -38.83 -10.42 -39.80
C GLY A 340 -38.25 -11.82 -39.97
N SER A 341 -38.76 -12.53 -40.98
CA SER A 341 -38.32 -13.89 -41.32
C SER A 341 -37.18 -13.87 -42.34
N ASN A 342 -36.37 -14.91 -42.30
CA ASN A 342 -35.26 -15.14 -43.26
C ASN A 342 -34.22 -14.00 -43.27
N VAL A 343 -34.10 -13.23 -42.17
CA VAL A 343 -33.13 -12.15 -41.99
C VAL A 343 -31.82 -12.75 -41.48
N THR A 344 -30.72 -12.35 -42.09
CA THR A 344 -29.38 -12.79 -41.63
C THR A 344 -28.96 -11.97 -40.42
N ILE A 345 -28.62 -12.67 -39.33
CA ILE A 345 -27.99 -12.13 -38.14
C ILE A 345 -26.60 -12.75 -38.06
N THR A 346 -25.59 -11.91 -37.94
CA THR A 346 -24.21 -12.37 -37.66
C THR A 346 -23.96 -12.25 -36.20
N TYR A 347 -23.33 -13.21 -35.58
CA TYR A 347 -22.86 -13.10 -34.19
C TYR A 347 -21.36 -13.38 -34.09
N SER A 348 -20.72 -12.75 -33.13
CA SER A 348 -19.33 -13.00 -32.76
C SER A 348 -19.21 -13.11 -31.23
N ILE A 349 -18.35 -14.00 -30.77
CA ILE A 349 -18.10 -14.27 -29.35
C ILE A 349 -16.77 -13.60 -28.96
N SER A 350 -16.71 -12.96 -27.81
CA SER A 350 -15.53 -12.23 -27.35
C SER A 350 -14.27 -13.08 -27.24
N SER A 351 -14.40 -14.35 -26.86
CA SER A 351 -13.29 -15.34 -26.84
C SER A 351 -12.94 -15.97 -28.18
N GLY A 352 -13.56 -15.51 -29.26
CA GLY A 352 -13.38 -16.00 -30.62
C GLY A 352 -14.48 -16.95 -31.06
N GLY A 353 -14.71 -16.94 -32.35
CA GLY A 353 -15.81 -17.68 -33.00
C GLY A 353 -16.99 -16.78 -33.34
N GLY A 354 -17.90 -17.30 -34.10
CA GLY A 354 -19.10 -16.63 -34.58
C GLY A 354 -19.57 -17.22 -35.90
N ALA A 355 -20.78 -16.90 -36.29
CA ALA A 355 -21.38 -17.34 -37.54
C ALA A 355 -22.52 -16.39 -37.96
N ALA A 356 -23.03 -16.62 -39.16
CA ALA A 356 -24.26 -16.03 -39.64
C ALA A 356 -25.39 -17.06 -39.55
N ILE A 357 -26.53 -16.63 -39.05
CA ILE A 357 -27.73 -17.46 -38.90
C ILE A 357 -28.95 -16.70 -39.41
N ARG A 358 -29.94 -17.40 -39.90
CA ARG A 358 -31.17 -16.79 -40.40
C ARG A 358 -32.31 -16.92 -39.39
N THR A 359 -33.08 -15.86 -39.26
CA THR A 359 -34.29 -15.85 -38.44
C THR A 359 -35.40 -16.71 -39.05
N ASN A 360 -36.18 -17.34 -38.19
CA ASN A 360 -37.44 -17.99 -38.60
C ASN A 360 -38.59 -16.96 -38.79
N ASN A 361 -39.79 -17.47 -39.11
CA ASN A 361 -40.97 -16.63 -39.34
C ASN A 361 -41.40 -15.73 -38.15
N SER A 362 -40.88 -16.00 -36.96
CA SER A 362 -41.16 -15.23 -35.75
C SER A 362 -39.96 -14.37 -35.32
N SER A 363 -39.01 -14.07 -36.20
CA SER A 363 -37.77 -13.37 -35.91
C SER A 363 -36.88 -14.07 -34.87
N LYS A 364 -37.01 -15.36 -34.72
CA LYS A 364 -36.27 -16.16 -33.72
C LYS A 364 -35.07 -16.85 -34.36
N ILE A 365 -34.00 -16.98 -33.57
CA ILE A 365 -32.83 -17.79 -33.87
C ILE A 365 -32.53 -18.73 -32.70
N ILE A 366 -31.84 -19.82 -33.00
CA ILE A 366 -31.29 -20.73 -32.01
C ILE A 366 -29.80 -20.79 -32.26
N LEU A 367 -28.99 -20.35 -31.31
CA LEU A 367 -27.56 -20.60 -31.31
C LEU A 367 -27.34 -21.96 -30.64
N ASP A 368 -27.25 -23.01 -31.47
CA ASP A 368 -27.14 -24.38 -30.98
C ASP A 368 -25.69 -24.75 -30.71
N LYS A 369 -25.42 -25.33 -29.54
CA LYS A 369 -24.12 -25.90 -29.15
C LYS A 369 -22.93 -24.96 -29.38
N VAL A 370 -23.08 -23.68 -29.03
CA VAL A 370 -21.96 -22.74 -29.07
C VAL A 370 -21.06 -22.94 -27.86
N SER A 371 -19.76 -22.96 -28.12
CA SER A 371 -18.72 -23.08 -27.11
C SER A 371 -18.36 -21.68 -26.56
N VAL A 372 -18.65 -21.40 -25.32
CA VAL A 372 -18.50 -20.08 -24.68
C VAL A 372 -17.92 -20.22 -23.28
N TYR A 373 -17.19 -19.21 -22.85
CA TYR A 373 -16.91 -19.01 -21.42
C TYR A 373 -18.09 -18.35 -20.70
N ALA A 374 -18.18 -18.51 -19.41
CA ALA A 374 -19.27 -17.94 -18.62
C ALA A 374 -19.32 -16.41 -18.68
N ASP A 375 -18.17 -15.77 -18.86
CA ASP A 375 -17.98 -14.32 -18.93
C ASP A 375 -17.87 -13.75 -20.35
N ASP A 376 -18.10 -14.58 -21.38
CA ASP A 376 -18.13 -14.10 -22.75
C ASP A 376 -19.27 -13.11 -22.99
N GLU A 377 -19.00 -12.13 -23.86
CA GLU A 377 -20.01 -11.32 -24.53
C GLU A 377 -20.23 -11.83 -25.94
N ILE A 378 -21.49 -11.87 -26.37
CA ILE A 378 -21.85 -12.17 -27.74
C ILE A 378 -22.38 -10.89 -28.40
N THR A 379 -21.71 -10.45 -29.46
CA THR A 379 -22.14 -9.34 -30.29
C THR A 379 -22.98 -9.85 -31.46
N PHE A 380 -24.19 -9.32 -31.57
CA PHE A 380 -25.10 -9.62 -32.69
C PHE A 380 -25.11 -8.42 -33.62
N THR A 381 -25.10 -8.69 -34.92
CA THR A 381 -25.09 -7.66 -35.99
C THR A 381 -26.10 -8.00 -37.07
N HIS A 382 -26.88 -6.98 -37.42
CA HIS A 382 -27.76 -7.02 -38.59
C HIS A 382 -27.46 -5.85 -39.52
N THR A 383 -27.15 -6.15 -40.79
CA THR A 383 -26.94 -5.12 -41.80
C THR A 383 -28.12 -5.11 -42.77
N SER A 384 -28.70 -3.95 -42.97
CA SER A 384 -29.79 -3.72 -43.94
C SER A 384 -29.53 -2.45 -44.74
N TRP A 385 -30.41 -2.11 -45.70
CA TRP A 385 -30.32 -0.86 -46.48
C TRP A 385 -30.23 0.41 -45.64
N GLY A 386 -30.74 0.40 -44.38
CA GLY A 386 -30.71 1.54 -43.44
C GLY A 386 -29.49 1.60 -42.57
N GLY A 387 -28.52 0.69 -42.68
CA GLY A 387 -27.32 0.68 -41.87
C GLY A 387 -27.03 -0.66 -41.19
N THR A 388 -26.03 -0.62 -40.31
CA THR A 388 -25.62 -1.75 -39.47
C THR A 388 -26.09 -1.49 -38.02
N TYR A 389 -26.79 -2.46 -37.47
CA TYR A 389 -27.35 -2.44 -36.13
C TYR A 389 -26.69 -3.52 -35.29
N THR A 390 -26.34 -3.19 -34.03
CA THR A 390 -25.60 -4.10 -33.15
C THR A 390 -26.25 -4.21 -31.79
N ALA A 391 -26.07 -5.36 -31.14
CA ALA A 391 -26.36 -5.57 -29.72
C ALA A 391 -25.27 -6.42 -29.09
N LYS A 392 -24.88 -6.09 -27.87
CA LYS A 392 -23.97 -6.91 -27.05
C LYS A 392 -24.73 -7.50 -25.89
N MET A 393 -24.54 -8.77 -25.60
CA MET A 393 -25.19 -9.47 -24.52
C MET A 393 -24.23 -10.42 -23.82
N SER A 394 -24.27 -10.46 -22.50
CA SER A 394 -23.47 -11.43 -21.72
C SER A 394 -24.02 -12.85 -21.87
N VAL A 395 -23.14 -13.83 -21.79
CA VAL A 395 -23.54 -15.25 -21.75
C VAL A 395 -24.50 -15.52 -20.59
N SER A 396 -24.32 -14.84 -19.45
CA SER A 396 -25.21 -14.97 -18.29
C SER A 396 -26.64 -14.49 -18.56
N ASP A 397 -26.83 -13.43 -19.35
CA ASP A 397 -28.16 -12.97 -19.75
C ASP A 397 -28.78 -13.90 -20.79
N LEU A 398 -28.00 -14.37 -21.74
CA LEU A 398 -28.45 -15.30 -22.75
C LEU A 398 -28.82 -16.69 -22.18
N ALA A 399 -28.14 -17.10 -21.10
CA ALA A 399 -28.43 -18.36 -20.42
C ALA A 399 -29.81 -18.40 -19.71
N LYS A 400 -30.47 -17.26 -19.57
CA LYS A 400 -31.88 -17.16 -19.10
C LYS A 400 -32.88 -17.63 -20.16
N SER A 401 -32.42 -17.89 -21.38
CA SER A 401 -33.27 -18.36 -22.50
C SER A 401 -33.58 -19.86 -22.41
N SER A 402 -34.74 -20.24 -22.92
CA SER A 402 -35.17 -21.63 -23.04
C SER A 402 -36.08 -21.81 -24.26
N THR A 403 -36.45 -23.02 -24.56
CA THR A 403 -37.44 -23.32 -25.63
C THR A 403 -38.78 -22.61 -25.48
N SER A 404 -39.18 -22.35 -24.24
CA SER A 404 -40.41 -21.61 -23.89
C SER A 404 -40.17 -20.11 -23.62
N ASN A 405 -38.93 -19.68 -23.37
CA ASN A 405 -38.58 -18.30 -23.01
C ASN A 405 -37.45 -17.79 -23.91
N TYR A 406 -37.79 -17.02 -24.93
CA TYR A 406 -36.79 -16.40 -25.83
C TYR A 406 -36.31 -15.05 -25.28
N VAL A 407 -35.01 -14.89 -25.16
CA VAL A 407 -34.40 -13.60 -24.77
C VAL A 407 -34.38 -12.65 -25.96
N PHE A 408 -34.75 -11.39 -25.73
CA PHE A 408 -34.73 -10.36 -26.78
C PHE A 408 -33.32 -9.82 -27.02
N VAL A 409 -32.91 -9.85 -28.29
CA VAL A 409 -31.69 -9.22 -28.77
C VAL A 409 -32.09 -8.00 -29.59
N ASP A 410 -32.10 -6.81 -28.96
CA ASP A 410 -32.50 -5.56 -29.61
C ASP A 410 -31.27 -4.79 -30.15
N MET A 411 -31.06 -4.91 -31.46
CA MET A 411 -29.94 -4.29 -32.18
C MET A 411 -30.31 -2.83 -32.51
N ARG A 412 -29.42 -1.91 -32.17
CA ARG A 412 -29.58 -0.47 -32.37
C ARG A 412 -28.42 0.13 -33.15
#